data_0aacc166d2586c4ed9b37787e03be9eb
#
_entry.id   0aacc166d2586c4ed9b37787e03be9eb
#
_cell.length_a   1.000
_cell.length_b   1.000
_cell.length_c   1.000
_cell.angle_alpha   90.00
_cell.angle_beta   90.00
_cell.angle_gamma   90.00
#
_symmetry.space_group_name_H-M   'P 1'
#
loop_
_entity.id
_entity.type
_entity.pdbx_description
1 polymer ?
#
loop_
_entity_poly.entity_id
_entity_poly.type
_entity_poly.pdbx_seq_one_letter_code
_entity_poly.pdbx_strand_id
1 'polypeptide(L)' 'MVTVVYRDRTWEVKAGSTIRHIVESSGLNPESVLAVRDGKLINDATLTHQGDVIKLVVVVSGG' A
#
# COMPACT_ATOMS: atom_id res chain seq x y z
N MET A 1 9.45 -6.37 9.09
CA MET A 1 8.96 -6.27 7.71
C MET A 1 7.50 -5.85 7.68
N VAL A 2 7.08 -5.26 6.62
CA VAL A 2 5.70 -4.85 6.40
C VAL A 2 5.11 -5.78 5.34
N THR A 3 3.93 -6.30 5.61
CA THR A 3 3.23 -7.17 4.66
C THR A 3 2.33 -6.32 3.77
N VAL A 4 2.44 -6.51 2.47
CA VAL A 4 1.62 -5.79 1.51
C VAL A 4 0.73 -6.81 0.80
N VAL A 5 -0.57 -6.52 0.77
CA VAL A 5 -1.57 -7.38 0.14
C VAL A 5 -2.22 -6.62 -1.00
N TYR A 6 -2.24 -7.22 -2.18
CA TYR A 6 -2.89 -6.64 -3.35
C TYR A 6 -3.60 -7.77 -4.11
N ARG A 7 -4.91 -7.77 -4.06
CA ARG A 7 -5.73 -8.83 -4.63
C ARG A 7 -5.33 -10.19 -4.05
N ASP A 8 -4.87 -11.13 -4.88
CA ASP A 8 -4.43 -12.44 -4.44
C ASP A 8 -2.91 -12.53 -4.26
N ARG A 9 -2.23 -11.38 -4.32
CA ARG A 9 -0.78 -11.31 -4.16
C ARG A 9 -0.42 -10.77 -2.79
N THR A 10 0.63 -11.32 -2.20
CA THR A 10 1.12 -10.86 -0.91
C THR A 10 2.64 -10.88 -0.95
N TRP A 11 3.26 -9.79 -0.49
CA TRP A 11 4.70 -9.74 -0.39
C TRP A 11 5.11 -8.87 0.80
N GLU A 12 6.40 -8.90 1.13
CA GLU A 12 6.92 -8.14 2.26
C GLU A 12 7.90 -7.07 1.79
N VAL A 13 7.90 -5.96 2.51
CA VAL A 13 8.81 -4.84 2.25
C VAL A 13 9.41 -4.38 3.57
N LYS A 14 10.46 -3.58 3.49
CA LYS A 14 11.10 -3.03 4.67
C LYS A 14 10.22 -1.98 5.34
N ALA A 15 10.20 -1.98 6.67
CA ALA A 15 9.52 -0.94 7.44
C ALA A 15 10.21 0.41 7.23
N GLY A 16 9.46 1.49 7.44
CA GLY A 16 9.98 2.84 7.32
C GLY A 16 9.79 3.46 5.94
N SER A 17 9.28 2.71 4.98
CA SER A 17 8.97 3.24 3.66
C SER A 17 7.61 3.93 3.68
N THR A 18 7.43 4.91 2.80
CA THR A 18 6.11 5.51 2.62
C THR A 18 5.24 4.58 1.79
N ILE A 19 3.93 4.75 1.91
CA ILE A 19 2.98 3.99 1.08
C ILE A 19 3.25 4.26 -0.40
N ARG A 20 3.51 5.52 -0.75
CA ARG A 20 3.81 5.88 -2.12
C ARG A 20 4.99 5.08 -2.67
N HIS A 21 6.06 4.98 -1.89
CA HIS A 21 7.25 4.24 -2.31
C HIS A 21 6.94 2.76 -2.52
N ILE A 22 6.14 2.18 -1.64
CA ILE A 22 5.74 0.78 -1.75
C ILE A 22 4.96 0.55 -3.03
N VAL A 23 4.00 1.43 -3.32
CA VAL A 23 3.15 1.31 -4.51
C VAL A 23 3.98 1.47 -5.78
N GLU A 24 4.84 2.47 -5.82
CA GLU A 24 5.69 2.71 -6.98
C GLU A 24 6.65 1.55 -7.23
N SER A 25 7.24 1.01 -6.16
CA SER A 25 8.17 -0.11 -6.27
C SER A 25 7.48 -1.37 -6.77
N SER A 26 6.18 -1.49 -6.56
CA SER A 26 5.39 -2.64 -7.00
C SER A 26 4.98 -2.55 -8.46
N GLY A 27 5.25 -1.43 -9.12
CA GLY A 27 4.83 -1.21 -10.48
C GLY A 27 3.41 -0.70 -10.61
N LEU A 28 2.78 -0.36 -9.49
CA LEU A 28 1.42 0.16 -9.48
C LEU A 28 1.44 1.69 -9.54
N ASN A 29 0.34 2.27 -10.02
CA ASN A 29 0.20 3.71 -10.10
C ASN A 29 -0.34 4.25 -8.77
N PRO A 30 0.41 5.09 -8.04
CA PRO A 30 -0.04 5.60 -6.75
C PRO A 30 -1.35 6.39 -6.82
N GLU A 31 -1.66 6.95 -7.98
CA GLU A 31 -2.90 7.72 -8.14
C GLU A 31 -4.13 6.82 -8.30
N SER A 32 -3.91 5.55 -8.62
CA SER A 32 -5.01 4.62 -8.85
C SER A 32 -5.16 3.61 -7.73
N VAL A 33 -4.36 3.72 -6.67
CA VAL A 33 -4.34 2.74 -5.60
C VAL A 33 -4.52 3.46 -4.26
N LEU A 34 -5.41 2.92 -3.45
CA LEU A 34 -5.59 3.36 -2.07
C LEU A 34 -4.98 2.33 -1.12
N ALA A 35 -4.44 2.79 -0.02
CA ALA A 35 -3.89 1.91 0.99
C ALA A 35 -4.80 1.89 2.21
N VAL A 36 -4.97 0.71 2.78
CA VAL A 36 -5.79 0.49 3.96
C VAL A 36 -4.93 -0.19 5.02
N ARG A 37 -4.97 0.33 6.24
CA ARG A 37 -4.31 -0.28 7.39
C ARG A 37 -5.30 -0.31 8.55
N ASP A 38 -5.48 -1.50 9.14
CA ASP A 38 -6.42 -1.69 10.26
C ASP A 38 -7.84 -1.24 9.91
N GLY A 39 -8.25 -1.47 8.67
CA GLY A 39 -9.59 -1.10 8.21
C GLY A 39 -9.77 0.38 7.91
N LYS A 40 -8.71 1.17 7.97
CA LYS A 40 -8.78 2.62 7.71
C LYS A 40 -7.94 3.00 6.52
N LEU A 41 -8.46 3.93 5.73
CA LEU A 41 -7.69 4.50 4.63
C LEU A 41 -6.55 5.34 5.18
N ILE A 42 -5.38 5.18 4.59
CA ILE A 42 -4.21 5.99 4.93
C ILE A 42 -3.70 6.64 3.65
N ASN A 43 -3.06 7.80 3.80
CA ASN A 43 -2.59 8.49 2.61
C ASN A 43 -1.20 7.99 2.20
N ASP A 44 -0.79 8.37 1.00
CA ASP A 44 0.44 7.85 0.40
C ASP A 44 1.71 8.37 1.06
N ALA A 45 1.62 9.42 1.85
CA ALA A 45 2.76 9.94 2.60
C ALA A 45 2.96 9.27 3.96
N THR A 46 2.05 8.36 4.32
CA THR A 46 2.13 7.67 5.61
C THR A 46 3.32 6.72 5.63
N LEU A 47 4.08 6.77 6.71
CA LEU A 47 5.18 5.85 6.92
C LEU A 47 4.68 4.51 7.47
N THR A 48 5.32 3.44 7.05
CA THR A 48 5.01 2.12 7.56
C THR A 48 5.92 1.76 8.74
N HIS A 49 5.45 0.87 9.57
CA HIS A 49 6.15 0.41 10.76
C HIS A 49 6.26 -1.11 10.75
N GLN A 50 7.21 -1.60 11.51
CA GLN A 50 7.43 -3.04 11.66
C GLN A 50 6.13 -3.73 12.09
N GLY A 51 5.76 -4.76 11.35
CA GLY A 51 4.56 -5.53 11.65
C GLY A 51 3.28 -5.03 10.99
N ASP A 52 3.34 -3.91 10.27
CA ASP A 52 2.16 -3.38 9.57
C ASP A 52 1.70 -4.33 8.46
N VAL A 53 0.40 -4.38 8.27
CA VAL A 53 -0.21 -5.07 7.14
C VAL A 53 -0.95 -4.01 6.32
N ILE A 54 -0.49 -3.81 5.09
CA ILE A 54 -1.04 -2.77 4.21
C ILE A 54 -1.79 -3.47 3.08
N LYS A 55 -3.06 -3.16 2.96
CA LYS A 55 -3.88 -3.69 1.87
C LYS A 55 -4.04 -2.61 0.81
N LEU A 56 -3.72 -2.95 -0.42
CA LEU A 56 -3.84 -2.03 -1.55
C LEU A 56 -5.12 -2.32 -2.31
N VAL A 57 -5.87 -1.28 -2.62
CA VAL A 57 -7.14 -1.37 -3.33
C VAL A 57 -7.07 -0.48 -4.55
N VAL A 58 -7.35 -1.05 -5.71
CA VAL A 58 -7.38 -0.28 -6.96
C VAL A 58 -8.68 0.51 -7.02
N VAL A 59 -8.55 1.80 -7.30
CA VAL A 59 -9.69 2.66 -7.52
C VAL A 59 -9.75 2.97 -9.01
N VAL A 60 -10.83 2.55 -9.63
CA VAL A 60 -11.05 2.91 -11.02
C VAL A 60 -11.71 4.28 -11.01
N SER A 61 -10.96 5.30 -11.40
CA SER A 61 -11.58 6.60 -11.60
C SER A 61 -12.54 6.43 -12.79
N GLY A 62 -13.80 6.56 -12.51
CA GLY A 62 -14.83 6.35 -13.49
C GLY A 62 -14.66 7.32 -14.65
N GLY A 63 -14.25 6.84 -15.56
CA GLY A 63 -13.99 7.64 -16.58
C GLY A 63 -14.31 7.65 -17.86
#